data_df48992d41a75cb140b6ad78e48553f8
#
_entry.id   df48992d41a75cb140b6ad78e48553f8
#
_cell.length_a   1.000
_cell.length_b   1.000
_cell.length_c   1.000
_cell.angle_alpha   90.00
_cell.angle_beta   90.00
_cell.angle_gamma   90.00
#
_symmetry.space_group_name_H-M   'P 1'
#
loop_
_entity.id
_entity.type
_entity.pdbx_description
1 polymer ?
#
loop_
_entity_poly.entity_id
_entity_poly.type
_entity_poly.pdbx_seq_one_letter_code
_entity_poly.pdbx_strand_id
1 'polypeptide(L)'
;METIDITPILNEYKRWENNISGSYNEHIILDNLMVNDSELYDSFYKEINFGTSGLRGIMGLGPNRINKYVVTRATRGLSEYLKTLKPQGANVLISYDTRNHSQEFAKITARVFLDMGIDAYIFKEPTPVPVLSYAIRSTKADLGIMITASHNPKIYNGYKVYNSDGHQIVGSQADDIMKEICKWDYFDLPDKNIKLKYVSNDISEQFMKSTMNSCDSILNDCSISYDKSLNIIYTPLNGTGRDYVMKALKLRGFENVHIVKSQEMYDGNFPTCPVPNPEKIAAYNEAFYTLDNEEADLIIATDPDCDRVGVAMYFDGVKRILTGNQIAILLFDFICNIKQNQSYNCNDISDYDTNDNMLKKESNGVAMRSVVSTALFDKIAEAHDIEVVKTLTGFKYMGQFMSKMEEAGLIDNFIFAFEESNGYLFNSELRDKDGVGAAVLIAEMAAYYKSIGISLSERLDKIYDLYGQYHDKTKNYVFKGVEGSEIIDGIISYFRFNIKGFLGGIEVLEKIDYLYDEGNLCDNIIEFKLRDHGILIIRPSGTEPKLKAYFFGNKDTRKIESEVNAIIDKFNNN
;
A
#
# COMPACT_ATOMS: atom_id res chain seq x y z
N MET A 1 -14.96 14.29 35.73
CA MET A 1 -14.35 14.81 34.47
C MET A 1 -13.30 15.83 34.88
N GLU A 2 -12.03 15.48 34.79
CA GLU A 2 -10.97 16.46 34.90
C GLU A 2 -11.14 17.46 33.75
N THR A 3 -11.18 18.73 34.04
CA THR A 3 -11.20 19.81 33.04
C THR A 3 -9.86 19.77 32.31
N ILE A 4 -9.87 19.35 31.04
CA ILE A 4 -8.67 19.38 30.20
C ILE A 4 -8.16 20.82 30.13
N ASP A 5 -6.90 21.03 30.51
CA ASP A 5 -6.25 22.34 30.36
C ASP A 5 -6.00 22.62 28.87
N ILE A 6 -6.80 23.49 28.28
CA ILE A 6 -6.69 23.91 26.89
C ILE A 6 -5.67 25.05 26.67
N THR A 7 -5.02 25.54 27.71
CA THR A 7 -4.05 26.66 27.62
C THR A 7 -2.89 26.37 26.63
N PRO A 8 -2.28 25.19 26.62
CA PRO A 8 -1.23 24.87 25.65
C PRO A 8 -1.73 24.95 24.18
N ILE A 9 -2.96 24.49 23.93
CA ILE A 9 -3.60 24.50 22.63
C ILE A 9 -3.82 25.93 22.15
N LEU A 10 -4.36 26.79 22.99
CA LEU A 10 -4.58 28.18 22.69
C LEU A 10 -3.27 28.97 22.48
N ASN A 11 -2.21 28.61 23.20
CA ASN A 11 -0.89 29.21 23.01
C ASN A 11 -0.30 28.82 21.62
N GLU A 12 -0.41 27.54 21.21
CA GLU A 12 0.07 27.10 19.91
C GLU A 12 -0.81 27.67 18.77
N TYR A 13 -2.12 27.75 18.97
CA TYR A 13 -3.02 28.46 18.04
C TYR A 13 -2.58 29.91 17.81
N LYS A 14 -2.35 30.69 18.90
CA LYS A 14 -1.87 32.08 18.80
C LYS A 14 -0.51 32.19 18.13
N ARG A 15 0.37 31.21 18.35
CA ARG A 15 1.66 31.14 17.67
C ARG A 15 1.47 31.01 16.15
N TRP A 16 0.55 30.14 15.71
CA TRP A 16 0.22 29.99 14.30
C TRP A 16 -0.42 31.25 13.73
N GLU A 17 -1.41 31.84 14.41
CA GLU A 17 -2.08 33.09 14.01
C GLU A 17 -1.09 34.23 13.74
N ASN A 18 -0.06 34.34 14.57
CA ASN A 18 0.97 35.40 14.45
C ASN A 18 2.01 35.13 13.36
N ASN A 19 2.21 33.89 12.93
CA ASN A 19 3.31 33.50 12.05
C ASN A 19 2.87 33.00 10.67
N ILE A 20 1.59 32.67 10.44
CA ILE A 20 1.12 32.32 9.11
C ILE A 20 1.30 33.51 8.18
N SER A 21 1.94 33.28 7.02
CA SER A 21 2.30 34.31 6.07
C SER A 21 1.08 34.88 5.34
N GLY A 22 0.31 35.76 6.01
CA GLY A 22 -0.51 36.82 5.43
C GLY A 22 -1.50 36.50 4.32
N SER A 23 -1.87 35.23 4.07
CA SER A 23 -2.99 34.92 3.19
C SER A 23 -4.28 35.14 3.97
N TYR A 24 -5.09 36.11 3.51
CA TYR A 24 -6.42 36.38 4.07
C TYR A 24 -7.26 35.10 4.27
N ASN A 25 -7.16 34.17 3.34
CA ASN A 25 -7.87 32.89 3.42
C ASN A 25 -7.40 32.00 4.58
N GLU A 26 -6.10 31.98 4.90
CA GLU A 26 -5.58 31.18 6.02
C GLU A 26 -6.02 31.73 7.37
N HIS A 27 -6.07 33.06 7.53
CA HIS A 27 -6.62 33.68 8.73
C HIS A 27 -8.11 33.34 8.92
N ILE A 28 -8.92 33.40 7.84
CA ILE A 28 -10.33 32.97 7.92
C ILE A 28 -10.45 31.50 8.35
N ILE A 29 -9.57 30.61 7.88
CA ILE A 29 -9.59 29.20 8.27
C ILE A 29 -9.27 29.06 9.77
N LEU A 30 -8.26 29.78 10.28
CA LEU A 30 -7.95 29.78 11.71
C LEU A 30 -9.08 30.34 12.56
N ASP A 31 -9.68 31.47 12.14
CA ASP A 31 -10.81 32.07 12.86
C ASP A 31 -12.00 31.10 12.95
N ASN A 32 -12.25 30.34 11.88
CA ASN A 32 -13.29 29.30 11.88
C ASN A 32 -12.99 28.14 12.84
N LEU A 33 -11.71 27.80 13.07
CA LEU A 33 -11.35 26.79 14.07
C LEU A 33 -11.67 27.25 15.49
N MET A 34 -11.54 28.55 15.79
CA MET A 34 -11.86 29.11 17.14
C MET A 34 -13.33 28.99 17.54
N VAL A 35 -14.25 28.79 16.59
CA VAL A 35 -15.68 28.59 16.89
C VAL A 35 -16.07 27.11 16.98
N ASN A 36 -15.10 26.19 16.81
CA ASN A 36 -15.29 24.75 16.91
C ASN A 36 -14.24 24.13 17.85
N ASP A 37 -14.56 24.05 19.13
CA ASP A 37 -13.65 23.57 20.17
C ASP A 37 -13.05 22.20 19.88
N SER A 38 -13.84 21.27 19.33
CA SER A 38 -13.38 19.92 18.99
C SER A 38 -12.36 19.91 17.85
N GLU A 39 -12.59 20.73 16.81
CA GLU A 39 -11.69 20.81 15.66
C GLU A 39 -10.42 21.61 16.01
N LEU A 40 -10.54 22.66 16.81
CA LEU A 40 -9.41 23.40 17.35
C LEU A 40 -8.52 22.47 18.19
N TYR A 41 -9.12 21.73 19.13
CA TYR A 41 -8.39 20.76 19.93
C TYR A 41 -7.66 19.76 19.05
N ASP A 42 -8.36 19.09 18.13
CA ASP A 42 -7.77 18.07 17.26
C ASP A 42 -6.66 18.61 16.34
N SER A 43 -6.74 19.89 15.95
CA SER A 43 -5.73 20.53 15.11
C SER A 43 -4.43 20.87 15.85
N PHE A 44 -4.51 21.12 17.16
CA PHE A 44 -3.40 21.74 17.93
C PHE A 44 -2.93 20.95 19.15
N TYR A 45 -3.59 19.81 19.53
CA TYR A 45 -3.24 19.08 20.77
C TYR A 45 -1.91 18.31 20.70
N LYS A 46 -1.43 18.03 19.48
CA LYS A 46 -0.14 17.36 19.23
C LYS A 46 0.41 17.73 17.87
N GLU A 47 1.64 17.36 17.61
CA GLU A 47 2.23 17.36 16.27
C GLU A 47 1.83 16.08 15.52
N ILE A 48 1.67 16.17 14.20
CA ILE A 48 1.49 15.00 13.37
C ILE A 48 2.75 14.13 13.41
N ASN A 49 2.58 12.85 13.68
CA ASN A 49 3.70 11.94 13.80
C ASN A 49 4.28 11.60 12.42
N PHE A 50 5.59 11.70 12.28
CA PHE A 50 6.32 11.10 11.16
C PHE A 50 6.42 9.60 11.44
N GLY A 51 5.42 8.84 10.97
CA GLY A 51 5.36 7.39 11.15
C GLY A 51 6.47 6.66 10.39
N THR A 52 6.43 5.35 10.46
CA THR A 52 7.48 4.47 9.87
C THR A 52 7.67 4.59 8.35
N SER A 53 6.96 5.47 7.66
CA SER A 53 7.10 5.68 6.20
C SER A 53 6.76 7.11 5.77
N GLY A 54 6.60 8.05 6.69
CA GLY A 54 6.29 9.45 6.40
C GLY A 54 5.08 9.99 7.18
N LEU A 55 4.48 11.05 6.66
CA LEU A 55 3.32 11.72 7.26
C LEU A 55 2.02 11.28 6.57
N ARG A 56 0.93 11.16 7.33
CA ARG A 56 -0.44 11.01 6.80
C ARG A 56 -1.43 11.63 7.77
N GLY A 57 -2.33 12.48 7.27
CA GLY A 57 -3.32 13.13 8.13
C GLY A 57 -4.37 13.90 7.34
N ILE A 58 -5.31 14.48 8.06
CA ILE A 58 -6.32 15.38 7.52
C ILE A 58 -5.63 16.69 7.09
N MET A 59 -6.03 17.23 5.95
CA MET A 59 -5.58 18.54 5.49
C MET A 59 -6.23 19.66 6.30
N GLY A 60 -5.49 20.69 6.63
CA GLY A 60 -5.96 21.85 7.41
C GLY A 60 -4.81 22.60 8.04
N LEU A 61 -5.12 23.63 8.84
CA LEU A 61 -4.11 24.37 9.59
C LEU A 61 -3.92 23.77 10.99
N GLY A 62 -2.71 23.89 11.51
CA GLY A 62 -2.28 23.34 12.79
C GLY A 62 -1.21 22.25 12.65
N PRO A 63 -0.50 21.96 13.75
CA PRO A 63 0.61 21.00 13.77
C PRO A 63 0.17 19.55 13.60
N ASN A 64 -1.09 19.21 13.90
CA ASN A 64 -1.68 17.87 13.71
C ASN A 64 -2.43 17.74 12.37
N ARG A 65 -2.07 18.53 11.38
CA ARG A 65 -2.69 18.56 10.04
C ARG A 65 -1.62 18.48 8.96
N ILE A 66 -2.01 18.04 7.76
CA ILE A 66 -1.18 18.15 6.57
C ILE A 66 -1.43 19.51 5.91
N ASN A 67 -0.39 20.30 5.83
CA ASN A 67 -0.38 21.64 5.24
C ASN A 67 1.03 22.02 4.77
N LYS A 68 1.13 23.17 4.10
CA LYS A 68 2.42 23.65 3.55
C LYS A 68 3.51 23.85 4.63
N TYR A 69 3.13 24.21 5.84
CA TYR A 69 4.06 24.46 6.95
C TYR A 69 4.64 23.14 7.49
N VAL A 70 3.77 22.17 7.72
CA VAL A 70 4.18 20.81 8.16
C VAL A 70 5.05 20.12 7.09
N VAL A 71 4.66 20.24 5.81
CA VAL A 71 5.46 19.70 4.68
C VAL A 71 6.82 20.38 4.59
N THR A 72 6.88 21.71 4.76
CA THR A 72 8.15 22.46 4.78
C THR A 72 9.06 21.98 5.90
N ARG A 73 8.55 21.93 7.14
CA ARG A 73 9.30 21.47 8.30
C ARG A 73 9.83 20.05 8.13
N ALA A 74 8.99 19.14 7.66
CA ALA A 74 9.38 17.76 7.39
C ALA A 74 10.48 17.67 6.34
N THR A 75 10.36 18.45 5.26
CA THR A 75 11.36 18.45 4.18
C THR A 75 12.69 19.06 4.62
N ARG A 76 12.68 20.10 5.46
CA ARG A 76 13.92 20.67 6.04
C ARG A 76 14.66 19.65 6.90
N GLY A 77 13.96 18.98 7.82
CA GLY A 77 14.58 17.94 8.64
C GLY A 77 15.11 16.78 7.78
N LEU A 78 14.33 16.34 6.80
CA LEU A 78 14.76 15.30 5.86
C LEU A 78 15.99 15.74 5.03
N SER A 79 16.09 17.03 4.67
CA SER A 79 17.26 17.59 3.99
C SER A 79 18.51 17.52 4.86
N GLU A 80 18.43 17.85 6.15
CA GLU A 80 19.56 17.73 7.08
C GLU A 80 19.97 16.27 7.25
N TYR A 81 19.02 15.37 7.45
CA TYR A 81 19.29 13.93 7.50
C TYR A 81 20.02 13.45 6.24
N LEU A 82 19.54 13.84 5.05
CA LEU A 82 20.15 13.43 3.78
C LEU A 82 21.57 13.98 3.61
N LYS A 83 21.85 15.21 4.04
CA LYS A 83 23.19 15.78 4.04
C LYS A 83 24.18 15.01 4.92
N THR A 84 23.72 14.43 6.03
CA THR A 84 24.60 13.59 6.87
C THR A 84 25.00 12.30 6.15
N LEU A 85 24.12 11.75 5.31
CA LEU A 85 24.39 10.55 4.53
C LEU A 85 25.18 10.84 3.24
N LYS A 86 24.97 12.01 2.64
CA LYS A 86 25.50 12.41 1.32
C LYS A 86 26.12 13.81 1.39
N PRO A 87 27.23 14.00 2.11
CA PRO A 87 27.84 15.33 2.30
C PRO A 87 28.41 15.95 1.01
N GLN A 88 28.62 15.15 -0.03
CA GLN A 88 29.10 15.61 -1.34
C GLN A 88 28.00 16.08 -2.29
N GLY A 89 26.76 16.02 -1.86
CA GLY A 89 25.57 16.35 -2.64
C GLY A 89 24.67 15.15 -2.81
N ALA A 90 23.38 15.46 -2.95
CA ALA A 90 22.31 14.45 -3.11
C ALA A 90 21.31 14.88 -4.16
N ASN A 91 20.57 13.91 -4.71
CA ASN A 91 19.47 14.15 -5.62
C ASN A 91 18.19 13.45 -5.15
N VAL A 92 17.06 14.14 -5.32
CA VAL A 92 15.75 13.70 -4.85
C VAL A 92 14.73 13.76 -5.98
N LEU A 93 13.92 12.70 -6.11
CA LEU A 93 12.77 12.68 -7.02
C LEU A 93 11.48 12.89 -6.25
N ILE A 94 10.55 13.67 -6.82
CA ILE A 94 9.30 14.02 -6.15
C ILE A 94 8.13 13.72 -7.09
N SER A 95 7.24 12.84 -6.65
CA SER A 95 5.97 12.53 -7.31
C SER A 95 4.78 12.92 -6.44
N TYR A 96 3.62 12.99 -7.04
CA TYR A 96 2.37 13.32 -6.36
C TYR A 96 1.17 12.69 -7.07
N ASP A 97 0.11 12.46 -6.30
CA ASP A 97 -1.16 11.96 -6.81
C ASP A 97 -2.11 13.10 -7.24
N THR A 98 -3.35 12.75 -7.55
CA THR A 98 -4.38 13.68 -8.05
C THR A 98 -5.13 14.44 -6.97
N ARG A 99 -4.83 14.19 -5.67
CA ARG A 99 -5.52 14.81 -4.54
C ARG A 99 -5.36 16.33 -4.53
N ASN A 100 -6.34 17.00 -3.95
CA ASN A 100 -6.25 18.43 -3.69
C ASN A 100 -4.94 18.73 -2.93
N HIS A 101 -4.26 19.80 -3.30
CA HIS A 101 -2.97 20.26 -2.76
C HIS A 101 -1.75 19.35 -3.00
N SER A 102 -1.89 18.14 -3.57
CA SER A 102 -0.73 17.25 -3.79
C SER A 102 0.34 17.91 -4.67
N GLN A 103 -0.03 18.54 -5.77
CA GLN A 103 0.91 19.28 -6.62
C GLN A 103 1.54 20.48 -5.90
N GLU A 104 0.76 21.21 -5.10
CA GLU A 104 1.27 22.34 -4.31
C GLU A 104 2.32 21.88 -3.31
N PHE A 105 2.02 20.84 -2.52
CA PHE A 105 2.95 20.28 -1.54
C PHE A 105 4.21 19.69 -2.20
N ALA A 106 4.07 19.04 -3.36
CA ALA A 106 5.21 18.56 -4.14
C ALA A 106 6.13 19.70 -4.61
N LYS A 107 5.56 20.82 -5.08
CA LYS A 107 6.33 22.02 -5.47
C LYS A 107 7.02 22.67 -4.27
N ILE A 108 6.38 22.71 -3.10
CA ILE A 108 6.98 23.20 -1.86
C ILE A 108 8.16 22.30 -1.47
N THR A 109 7.94 20.99 -1.44
CA THR A 109 8.98 20.00 -1.16
C THR A 109 10.21 20.19 -2.06
N ALA A 110 10.00 20.32 -3.39
CA ALA A 110 11.09 20.55 -4.33
C ALA A 110 11.87 21.86 -4.03
N ARG A 111 11.13 22.95 -3.72
CA ARG A 111 11.78 24.23 -3.40
C ARG A 111 12.55 24.17 -2.11
N VAL A 112 12.07 23.48 -1.08
CA VAL A 112 12.80 23.30 0.19
C VAL A 112 14.10 22.55 -0.05
N PHE A 113 14.10 21.44 -0.77
CA PHE A 113 15.33 20.73 -1.10
C PHE A 113 16.32 21.61 -1.85
N LEU A 114 15.86 22.34 -2.88
CA LEU A 114 16.70 23.27 -3.65
C LEU A 114 17.24 24.42 -2.80
N ASP A 115 16.44 24.98 -1.90
CA ASP A 115 16.82 26.02 -0.92
C ASP A 115 17.90 25.50 0.04
N MET A 116 17.82 24.22 0.41
CA MET A 116 18.80 23.53 1.24
C MET A 116 20.03 23.05 0.46
N GLY A 117 20.15 23.35 -0.84
CA GLY A 117 21.30 22.97 -1.67
C GLY A 117 21.29 21.51 -2.14
N ILE A 118 20.13 20.85 -2.13
CA ILE A 118 19.95 19.48 -2.62
C ILE A 118 19.25 19.53 -3.98
N ASP A 119 19.77 18.78 -4.95
CA ASP A 119 19.14 18.69 -6.26
C ASP A 119 17.80 17.96 -6.18
N ALA A 120 16.71 18.61 -6.59
CA ALA A 120 15.36 18.07 -6.51
C ALA A 120 14.64 18.18 -7.87
N TYR A 121 14.07 17.06 -8.31
CA TYR A 121 13.35 16.94 -9.56
C TYR A 121 11.93 16.48 -9.31
N ILE A 122 10.96 17.23 -9.82
CA ILE A 122 9.52 16.93 -9.66
C ILE A 122 8.95 16.39 -10.99
N PHE A 123 8.06 15.40 -10.91
CA PHE A 123 7.28 14.98 -12.07
C PHE A 123 6.34 16.11 -12.51
N LYS A 124 6.16 16.29 -13.82
CA LYS A 124 5.31 17.37 -14.37
C LYS A 124 3.84 17.13 -14.08
N GLU A 125 3.42 15.88 -14.21
CA GLU A 125 2.04 15.43 -14.05
C GLU A 125 1.91 14.49 -12.84
N PRO A 126 0.70 14.29 -12.29
CA PRO A 126 0.45 13.27 -11.28
C PRO A 126 0.94 11.90 -11.78
N THR A 127 1.77 11.23 -10.98
CA THR A 127 2.49 10.04 -11.43
C THR A 127 2.38 8.92 -10.39
N PRO A 128 2.13 7.66 -10.82
CA PRO A 128 1.97 6.50 -9.94
C PRO A 128 3.18 6.23 -9.05
N VAL A 129 2.92 5.63 -7.87
CA VAL A 129 3.96 5.13 -6.95
C VAL A 129 4.96 4.18 -7.64
N PRO A 130 4.55 3.17 -8.41
CA PRO A 130 5.50 2.27 -9.05
C PRO A 130 6.45 2.98 -10.03
N VAL A 131 5.99 4.05 -10.69
CA VAL A 131 6.86 4.87 -11.56
C VAL A 131 7.92 5.61 -10.74
N LEU A 132 7.57 6.13 -9.56
CA LEU A 132 8.55 6.75 -8.66
C LEU A 132 9.57 5.72 -8.15
N SER A 133 9.12 4.55 -7.70
CA SER A 133 10.01 3.46 -7.25
C SER A 133 11.01 3.07 -8.35
N TYR A 134 10.54 2.89 -9.58
CA TYR A 134 11.37 2.65 -10.75
C TYR A 134 12.35 3.80 -11.03
N ALA A 135 11.85 5.04 -11.01
CA ALA A 135 12.66 6.23 -11.30
C ALA A 135 13.84 6.39 -10.33
N ILE A 136 13.60 6.20 -9.02
CA ILE A 136 14.66 6.26 -8.00
C ILE A 136 15.80 5.32 -8.36
N ARG A 137 15.47 4.06 -8.67
CA ARG A 137 16.43 3.02 -8.98
C ARG A 137 17.17 3.27 -10.31
N SER A 138 16.42 3.53 -11.38
CA SER A 138 16.95 3.71 -12.73
C SER A 138 17.83 4.96 -12.85
N THR A 139 17.53 6.03 -12.12
CA THR A 139 18.33 7.27 -12.10
C THR A 139 19.37 7.31 -10.98
N LYS A 140 19.38 6.29 -10.10
CA LYS A 140 20.22 6.24 -8.90
C LYS A 140 20.00 7.47 -8.00
N ALA A 141 18.75 7.88 -7.83
CA ALA A 141 18.40 8.95 -6.92
C ALA A 141 18.63 8.50 -5.46
N ASP A 142 19.06 9.43 -4.62
CA ASP A 142 19.37 9.15 -3.21
C ASP A 142 18.10 9.01 -2.37
N LEU A 143 17.00 9.65 -2.81
CA LEU A 143 15.73 9.65 -2.11
C LEU A 143 14.57 9.89 -3.08
N GLY A 144 13.37 9.40 -2.71
CA GLY A 144 12.12 9.73 -3.39
C GLY A 144 11.05 10.22 -2.42
N ILE A 145 10.21 11.13 -2.90
CA ILE A 145 9.05 11.61 -2.15
C ILE A 145 7.78 11.38 -2.96
N MET A 146 6.77 10.81 -2.34
CA MET A 146 5.43 10.71 -2.91
C MET A 146 4.42 11.47 -2.05
N ILE A 147 3.81 12.49 -2.63
CA ILE A 147 2.74 13.25 -1.97
C ILE A 147 1.40 12.58 -2.28
N THR A 148 0.89 11.83 -1.31
CA THR A 148 -0.33 11.03 -1.44
C THR A 148 -0.86 10.57 -0.09
N ALA A 149 -2.16 10.33 -0.01
CA ALA A 149 -2.78 9.55 1.06
C ALA A 149 -3.40 8.24 0.53
N SER A 150 -2.93 7.74 -0.65
CA SER A 150 -3.41 6.50 -1.28
C SER A 150 -4.95 6.49 -1.38
N HIS A 151 -5.62 5.51 -0.83
CA HIS A 151 -7.06 5.28 -0.87
C HIS A 151 -7.87 6.01 0.22
N ASN A 152 -7.25 6.84 1.06
CA ASN A 152 -7.98 7.57 2.11
C ASN A 152 -9.00 8.56 1.53
N PRO A 153 -10.02 9.00 2.32
CA PRO A 153 -10.97 10.03 1.91
C PRO A 153 -10.29 11.31 1.40
N LYS A 154 -11.02 12.11 0.63
CA LYS A 154 -10.53 13.34 -0.02
C LYS A 154 -9.92 14.38 0.92
N ILE A 155 -10.33 14.37 2.20
CA ILE A 155 -9.82 15.30 3.21
C ILE A 155 -8.41 14.96 3.70
N TYR A 156 -7.87 13.80 3.35
CA TYR A 156 -6.52 13.35 3.72
C TYR A 156 -5.50 13.69 2.64
N ASN A 157 -4.26 13.95 3.08
CA ASN A 157 -3.07 13.92 2.25
C ASN A 157 -1.91 13.33 3.05
N GLY A 158 -0.73 13.18 2.43
CA GLY A 158 0.42 12.59 3.10
C GLY A 158 1.72 12.84 2.34
N TYR A 159 2.80 12.38 2.94
CA TYR A 159 4.17 12.58 2.49
C TYR A 159 4.94 11.28 2.75
N LYS A 160 5.04 10.40 1.75
CA LYS A 160 5.78 9.14 1.83
C LYS A 160 7.24 9.36 1.42
N VAL A 161 8.16 8.74 2.14
CA VAL A 161 9.61 8.82 1.88
C VAL A 161 10.13 7.47 1.42
N TYR A 162 10.87 7.46 0.31
CA TYR A 162 11.50 6.30 -0.33
C TYR A 162 13.01 6.45 -0.26
N ASN A 163 13.72 5.37 0.04
CA ASN A 163 15.18 5.34 0.01
C ASN A 163 15.74 5.15 -1.41
N SER A 164 17.05 5.11 -1.55
CA SER A 164 17.75 4.90 -2.83
C SER A 164 17.45 3.57 -3.51
N ASP A 165 16.97 2.56 -2.77
CA ASP A 165 16.60 1.26 -3.33
C ASP A 165 15.20 1.28 -3.94
N GLY A 166 14.40 2.34 -3.72
CA GLY A 166 13.07 2.50 -4.27
C GLY A 166 11.94 1.92 -3.40
N HIS A 167 12.21 1.50 -2.16
CA HIS A 167 11.18 1.17 -1.17
C HIS A 167 11.03 2.28 -0.12
N GLN A 168 9.89 2.31 0.58
CA GLN A 168 9.70 3.27 1.66
C GLN A 168 10.70 3.00 2.80
N ILE A 169 11.11 4.07 3.49
CA ILE A 169 12.02 3.98 4.65
C ILE A 169 11.48 3.02 5.71
N VAL A 170 12.39 2.35 6.43
CA VAL A 170 12.06 1.34 7.45
C VAL A 170 12.81 1.58 8.75
N GLY A 171 12.26 1.10 9.86
CA GLY A 171 12.92 1.02 11.16
C GLY A 171 13.44 2.36 11.68
N SER A 172 14.66 2.37 12.20
CA SER A 172 15.30 3.51 12.87
C SER A 172 15.52 4.74 11.98
N GLN A 173 15.49 4.58 10.65
CA GLN A 173 15.61 5.74 9.73
C GLN A 173 14.52 6.79 9.98
N ALA A 174 13.28 6.36 10.27
CA ALA A 174 12.20 7.29 10.58
C ALA A 174 12.46 8.08 11.87
N ASP A 175 13.03 7.43 12.89
CA ASP A 175 13.36 8.06 14.16
C ASP A 175 14.49 9.11 14.00
N ASP A 176 15.49 8.79 13.20
CA ASP A 176 16.59 9.70 12.91
C ASP A 176 16.12 10.93 12.12
N ILE A 177 15.27 10.72 11.12
CA ILE A 177 14.63 11.82 10.37
C ILE A 177 13.79 12.68 11.32
N MET A 178 13.02 12.08 12.24
CA MET A 178 12.20 12.84 13.19
C MET A 178 13.03 13.71 14.12
N LYS A 179 14.21 13.24 14.57
CA LYS A 179 15.15 14.05 15.36
C LYS A 179 15.59 15.31 14.60
N GLU A 180 15.82 15.20 13.30
CA GLU A 180 16.19 16.35 12.46
C GLU A 180 15.00 17.28 12.23
N ILE A 181 13.78 16.74 11.99
CA ILE A 181 12.54 17.52 11.83
C ILE A 181 12.28 18.39 13.06
N CYS A 182 12.48 17.88 14.27
CA CYS A 182 12.25 18.60 15.53
C CYS A 182 13.15 19.83 15.71
N LYS A 183 14.24 19.97 14.96
CA LYS A 183 15.15 21.14 15.01
C LYS A 183 14.61 22.35 14.22
N TRP A 184 13.60 22.17 13.38
CA TRP A 184 13.05 23.18 12.49
C TRP A 184 11.69 23.70 12.95
N ASP A 185 11.42 24.97 12.66
CA ASP A 185 10.10 25.56 12.86
C ASP A 185 9.21 25.33 11.60
N TYR A 186 7.90 25.51 11.78
CA TYR A 186 6.90 25.40 10.71
C TYR A 186 6.96 26.56 9.71
N PHE A 187 7.37 27.75 10.15
CA PHE A 187 7.12 29.00 9.40
C PHE A 187 8.27 29.41 8.47
N ASP A 188 9.31 28.60 8.40
CA ASP A 188 10.47 28.83 7.52
C ASP A 188 10.20 28.33 6.09
N LEU A 189 9.27 29.01 5.41
CA LEU A 189 8.85 28.65 4.05
C LEU A 189 9.94 28.96 3.01
N PRO A 190 10.10 28.15 1.96
CA PRO A 190 11.09 28.39 0.89
C PRO A 190 10.69 29.58 0.02
N ASP A 191 11.68 30.22 -0.64
CA ASP A 191 11.42 31.26 -1.63
C ASP A 191 10.58 30.68 -2.80
N LYS A 192 9.44 31.33 -3.08
CA LYS A 192 8.53 30.96 -4.18
C LYS A 192 9.18 31.11 -5.57
N ASN A 193 10.22 31.91 -5.70
CA ASN A 193 10.92 32.20 -6.96
C ASN A 193 11.97 31.12 -7.30
N ILE A 194 12.27 30.19 -6.43
CA ILE A 194 13.19 29.07 -6.73
C ILE A 194 12.63 28.30 -7.94
N LYS A 195 13.45 28.22 -8.99
CA LYS A 195 13.11 27.57 -10.25
C LYS A 195 13.11 26.05 -10.09
N LEU A 196 11.98 25.40 -10.37
CA LEU A 196 11.83 23.97 -10.30
C LEU A 196 12.57 23.25 -11.42
N LYS A 197 13.14 22.09 -11.11
CA LYS A 197 13.66 21.12 -12.07
C LYS A 197 12.65 19.99 -12.25
N TYR A 198 12.58 19.42 -13.45
CA TYR A 198 11.61 18.37 -13.77
C TYR A 198 12.30 17.05 -14.13
N VAL A 199 11.65 15.95 -13.75
CA VAL A 199 12.04 14.61 -14.16
C VAL A 199 11.92 14.48 -15.69
N SER A 200 12.85 13.76 -16.34
CA SER A 200 12.76 13.49 -17.78
C SER A 200 11.52 12.67 -18.13
N ASN A 201 10.88 12.99 -19.24
CA ASN A 201 9.73 12.25 -19.74
C ASN A 201 10.06 10.78 -20.11
N ASP A 202 11.34 10.49 -20.40
CA ASP A 202 11.82 9.15 -20.79
C ASP A 202 11.62 8.11 -19.68
N ILE A 203 11.57 8.55 -18.42
CA ILE A 203 11.36 7.66 -17.27
C ILE A 203 10.04 6.89 -17.37
N SER A 204 8.97 7.55 -17.78
CA SER A 204 7.65 6.88 -17.95
C SER A 204 7.68 5.83 -19.06
N GLU A 205 8.43 6.08 -20.14
CA GLU A 205 8.59 5.10 -21.22
C GLU A 205 9.47 3.92 -20.78
N GLN A 206 10.54 4.18 -20.04
CA GLN A 206 11.42 3.14 -19.50
C GLN A 206 10.67 2.25 -18.50
N PHE A 207 9.89 2.85 -17.59
CA PHE A 207 9.02 2.10 -16.68
C PHE A 207 8.04 1.21 -17.45
N MET A 208 7.38 1.77 -18.47
CA MET A 208 6.45 1.00 -19.29
C MET A 208 7.12 -0.19 -19.97
N LYS A 209 8.34 0.00 -20.50
CA LYS A 209 9.14 -1.07 -21.08
C LYS A 209 9.50 -2.14 -20.04
N SER A 210 9.91 -1.74 -18.84
CA SER A 210 10.19 -2.65 -17.73
C SER A 210 8.96 -3.50 -17.39
N THR A 211 7.79 -2.88 -17.27
CA THR A 211 6.52 -3.58 -17.01
C THR A 211 6.19 -4.58 -18.11
N MET A 212 6.35 -4.21 -19.39
CA MET A 212 6.13 -5.12 -20.51
C MET A 212 7.10 -6.30 -20.49
N ASN A 213 8.39 -6.05 -20.27
CA ASN A 213 9.40 -7.10 -20.17
C ASN A 213 9.10 -8.09 -19.03
N SER A 214 8.63 -7.58 -17.87
CA SER A 214 8.24 -8.45 -16.74
C SER A 214 7.03 -9.31 -17.04
N CYS A 215 6.04 -8.79 -17.78
CA CYS A 215 4.94 -9.60 -18.29
C CYS A 215 5.45 -10.67 -19.28
N ASP A 216 6.33 -10.29 -20.19
CA ASP A 216 6.90 -11.21 -21.16
C ASP A 216 7.71 -12.31 -20.48
N SER A 217 8.47 -12.02 -19.42
CA SER A 217 9.23 -13.04 -18.68
C SER A 217 8.33 -14.12 -18.05
N ILE A 218 7.06 -13.80 -17.78
CA ILE A 218 6.07 -14.77 -17.28
C ILE A 218 5.43 -15.52 -18.45
N LEU A 219 5.13 -14.84 -19.57
CA LEU A 219 4.20 -15.31 -20.61
C LEU A 219 4.87 -15.83 -21.88
N ASN A 220 6.16 -15.50 -22.15
CA ASN A 220 6.82 -15.80 -23.43
C ASN A 220 6.93 -17.31 -23.76
N ASP A 221 6.86 -18.16 -22.75
CA ASP A 221 6.87 -19.61 -22.95
C ASP A 221 5.46 -20.23 -22.97
N CYS A 222 4.43 -19.37 -22.93
CA CYS A 222 3.07 -19.83 -23.12
C CYS A 222 2.87 -20.21 -24.59
N SER A 223 2.92 -21.51 -24.88
CA SER A 223 2.66 -22.05 -26.25
C SER A 223 1.21 -21.82 -26.70
N ILE A 224 0.38 -21.24 -25.83
CA ILE A 224 -1.05 -21.01 -26.08
C ILE A 224 -1.21 -19.55 -26.55
N SER A 225 -1.57 -19.40 -27.84
CA SER A 225 -2.12 -18.13 -28.31
C SER A 225 -3.53 -17.98 -27.77
N TYR A 226 -3.80 -16.95 -27.00
CA TYR A 226 -5.13 -16.66 -26.46
C TYR A 226 -5.68 -15.32 -26.97
N ASP A 227 -7.01 -15.31 -27.11
CA ASP A 227 -7.73 -14.14 -27.60
C ASP A 227 -7.78 -13.04 -26.53
N LYS A 228 -7.36 -11.84 -26.90
CA LYS A 228 -7.37 -10.64 -26.06
C LYS A 228 -8.59 -9.76 -26.29
N SER A 229 -9.64 -10.30 -26.88
CA SER A 229 -10.92 -9.59 -27.12
C SER A 229 -11.78 -9.42 -25.88
N LEU A 230 -11.19 -9.46 -24.67
CA LEU A 230 -11.90 -9.20 -23.42
C LEU A 230 -12.52 -7.80 -23.40
N ASN A 231 -13.79 -7.73 -22.99
CA ASN A 231 -14.44 -6.48 -22.62
C ASN A 231 -14.03 -6.09 -21.19
N ILE A 232 -13.08 -5.17 -21.09
CA ILE A 232 -12.55 -4.70 -19.81
C ILE A 232 -13.16 -3.34 -19.49
N ILE A 233 -13.75 -3.20 -18.30
CA ILE A 233 -14.07 -1.89 -17.74
C ILE A 233 -12.92 -1.50 -16.81
N TYR A 234 -12.37 -0.30 -17.00
CA TYR A 234 -11.33 0.22 -16.13
C TYR A 234 -11.77 1.52 -15.45
N THR A 235 -11.61 1.59 -14.13
CA THR A 235 -11.72 2.83 -13.39
C THR A 235 -10.41 3.19 -12.68
N PRO A 236 -9.82 4.37 -12.99
CA PRO A 236 -8.70 4.92 -12.27
C PRO A 236 -9.09 5.59 -10.95
N LEU A 237 -10.38 5.63 -10.58
CA LEU A 237 -10.90 6.36 -9.42
C LEU A 237 -10.38 7.80 -9.34
N ASN A 238 -10.41 8.52 -10.46
CA ASN A 238 -9.82 9.86 -10.65
C ASN A 238 -8.31 9.95 -10.35
N GLY A 239 -7.61 8.82 -10.31
CA GLY A 239 -6.21 8.68 -9.89
C GLY A 239 -5.21 8.65 -11.04
N THR A 240 -3.94 8.47 -10.66
CA THR A 240 -2.76 8.50 -11.54
C THR A 240 -2.66 7.31 -12.50
N GLY A 241 -3.40 6.24 -12.25
CA GLY A 241 -3.38 5.03 -13.08
C GLY A 241 -3.96 5.23 -14.49
N ARG A 242 -4.77 6.29 -14.72
CA ARG A 242 -5.50 6.55 -15.97
C ARG A 242 -4.67 6.30 -17.23
N ASP A 243 -3.59 7.05 -17.38
CA ASP A 243 -2.80 7.03 -18.61
C ASP A 243 -1.88 5.80 -18.66
N TYR A 244 -1.37 5.36 -17.52
CA TYR A 244 -0.43 4.25 -17.43
C TYR A 244 -1.10 2.90 -17.67
N VAL A 245 -2.21 2.62 -17.00
CA VAL A 245 -2.94 1.35 -17.16
C VAL A 245 -3.55 1.24 -18.54
N MET A 246 -4.19 2.32 -19.04
CA MET A 246 -4.75 2.34 -20.40
C MET A 246 -3.68 2.08 -21.46
N LYS A 247 -2.51 2.75 -21.33
CA LYS A 247 -1.37 2.54 -22.24
C LYS A 247 -0.83 1.11 -22.14
N ALA A 248 -0.68 0.58 -20.93
CA ALA A 248 -0.15 -0.76 -20.68
C ALA A 248 -1.05 -1.85 -21.28
N LEU A 249 -2.36 -1.80 -21.03
CA LEU A 249 -3.34 -2.72 -21.61
C LEU A 249 -3.33 -2.66 -23.14
N LYS A 250 -3.28 -1.45 -23.72
CA LYS A 250 -3.19 -1.27 -25.17
C LYS A 250 -1.91 -1.87 -25.76
N LEU A 251 -0.76 -1.68 -25.11
CA LEU A 251 0.53 -2.26 -25.55
C LEU A 251 0.50 -3.79 -25.52
N ARG A 252 -0.30 -4.37 -24.62
CA ARG A 252 -0.53 -5.83 -24.55
C ARG A 252 -1.57 -6.34 -25.55
N GLY A 253 -2.20 -5.46 -26.33
CA GLY A 253 -3.17 -5.83 -27.37
C GLY A 253 -4.62 -5.95 -26.87
N PHE A 254 -4.93 -5.43 -25.67
CA PHE A 254 -6.32 -5.31 -25.21
C PHE A 254 -6.92 -4.04 -25.81
N GLU A 255 -7.80 -4.20 -26.81
CA GLU A 255 -8.40 -3.07 -27.53
C GLU A 255 -9.78 -2.68 -26.97
N ASN A 256 -10.50 -3.62 -26.35
CA ASN A 256 -11.85 -3.40 -25.83
C ASN A 256 -11.79 -2.97 -24.35
N VAL A 257 -11.10 -1.85 -24.07
CA VAL A 257 -11.01 -1.30 -22.72
C VAL A 257 -11.88 -0.05 -22.62
N HIS A 258 -12.89 -0.12 -21.76
CA HIS A 258 -13.86 0.94 -21.51
C HIS A 258 -13.55 1.66 -20.20
N ILE A 259 -13.07 2.91 -20.30
CA ILE A 259 -12.81 3.70 -19.10
C ILE A 259 -14.09 4.30 -18.53
N VAL A 260 -14.24 4.27 -17.21
CA VAL A 260 -15.37 4.88 -16.50
C VAL A 260 -15.28 6.40 -16.61
N LYS A 261 -16.12 7.02 -17.47
CA LYS A 261 -16.03 8.43 -17.84
C LYS A 261 -16.16 9.40 -16.66
N SER A 262 -17.01 9.11 -15.68
CA SER A 262 -17.19 9.95 -14.48
C SER A 262 -15.97 9.92 -13.54
N GLN A 263 -15.06 8.96 -13.72
CA GLN A 263 -13.86 8.76 -12.89
C GLN A 263 -12.55 8.88 -13.68
N GLU A 264 -12.63 9.21 -14.97
CA GLU A 264 -11.48 9.30 -15.88
C GLU A 264 -10.58 10.51 -15.56
N MET A 265 -11.19 11.68 -15.37
CA MET A 265 -10.44 12.93 -15.17
C MET A 265 -9.84 13.02 -13.76
N TYR A 266 -8.67 13.63 -13.66
CA TYR A 266 -8.04 13.92 -12.37
C TYR A 266 -8.93 14.86 -11.55
N ASP A 267 -9.41 14.39 -10.41
CA ASP A 267 -10.23 15.19 -9.48
C ASP A 267 -9.98 14.75 -8.04
N GLY A 268 -9.29 15.60 -7.28
CA GLY A 268 -8.99 15.36 -5.86
C GLY A 268 -10.21 15.39 -4.93
N ASN A 269 -11.39 15.74 -5.45
CA ASN A 269 -12.64 15.65 -4.69
C ASN A 269 -13.27 14.25 -4.72
N PHE A 270 -12.86 13.39 -5.67
CA PHE A 270 -13.40 12.03 -5.82
C PHE A 270 -14.94 12.01 -5.79
N PRO A 271 -15.63 12.74 -6.70
CA PRO A 271 -17.05 13.06 -6.55
C PRO A 271 -17.97 11.84 -6.54
N THR A 272 -17.62 10.80 -7.27
CA THR A 272 -18.42 9.56 -7.37
C THR A 272 -17.96 8.47 -6.39
N CYS A 273 -16.76 8.62 -5.79
CA CYS A 273 -16.21 7.65 -4.84
C CYS A 273 -15.42 8.38 -3.74
N PRO A 274 -16.07 8.94 -2.70
CA PRO A 274 -15.42 9.72 -1.65
C PRO A 274 -14.31 8.98 -0.89
N VAL A 275 -14.31 7.65 -0.92
CA VAL A 275 -13.24 6.77 -0.42
C VAL A 275 -12.76 5.92 -1.58
N PRO A 276 -11.77 6.38 -2.37
CA PRO A 276 -11.33 5.72 -3.61
C PRO A 276 -10.48 4.48 -3.32
N ASN A 277 -11.09 3.47 -2.70
CA ASN A 277 -10.45 2.23 -2.27
C ASN A 277 -10.99 1.03 -3.04
N PRO A 278 -10.17 0.37 -3.88
CA PRO A 278 -10.58 -0.81 -4.66
C PRO A 278 -10.95 -2.05 -3.82
N GLU A 279 -10.72 -2.04 -2.50
CA GLU A 279 -11.26 -3.05 -1.58
C GLU A 279 -12.77 -2.87 -1.30
N LYS A 280 -13.37 -1.75 -1.72
CA LYS A 280 -14.75 -1.40 -1.40
C LYS A 280 -15.65 -1.50 -2.63
N ILE A 281 -16.82 -2.12 -2.46
CA ILE A 281 -17.82 -2.23 -3.55
C ILE A 281 -18.20 -0.86 -4.13
N ALA A 282 -18.19 0.19 -3.30
CA ALA A 282 -18.51 1.55 -3.73
C ALA A 282 -17.57 2.09 -4.83
N ALA A 283 -16.32 1.60 -4.90
CA ALA A 283 -15.37 1.99 -5.94
C ALA A 283 -15.81 1.52 -7.35
N TYR A 284 -16.66 0.51 -7.42
CA TYR A 284 -17.12 -0.10 -8.66
C TYR A 284 -18.52 0.34 -9.08
N ASN A 285 -19.22 1.17 -8.28
CA ASN A 285 -20.59 1.55 -8.59
C ASN A 285 -20.71 2.15 -10.00
N GLU A 286 -19.86 3.11 -10.36
CA GLU A 286 -19.87 3.72 -11.68
C GLU A 286 -19.48 2.72 -12.80
N ALA A 287 -18.55 1.83 -12.51
CA ALA A 287 -18.13 0.80 -13.46
C ALA A 287 -19.27 -0.17 -13.77
N PHE A 288 -20.07 -0.55 -12.79
CA PHE A 288 -21.22 -1.42 -12.98
C PHE A 288 -22.37 -0.78 -13.80
N TYR A 289 -22.34 0.53 -14.02
CA TYR A 289 -23.29 1.23 -14.91
C TYR A 289 -22.69 1.53 -16.31
N THR A 290 -21.40 1.31 -16.51
CA THR A 290 -20.69 1.71 -17.75
C THR A 290 -21.04 0.82 -18.94
N LEU A 291 -21.26 -0.48 -18.71
CA LEU A 291 -21.81 -1.40 -19.70
C LEU A 291 -23.12 -1.94 -19.15
N ASP A 292 -24.16 -2.07 -19.99
CA ASP A 292 -25.39 -2.76 -19.63
C ASP A 292 -25.04 -4.22 -19.26
N ASN A 293 -24.71 -4.37 -18.01
CA ASN A 293 -24.72 -5.48 -17.07
C ASN A 293 -24.20 -6.88 -17.51
N GLU A 294 -24.11 -7.23 -18.78
CA GLU A 294 -23.84 -8.61 -19.20
C GLU A 294 -22.63 -8.76 -20.13
N GLU A 295 -22.01 -7.65 -20.57
CA GLU A 295 -20.97 -7.69 -21.60
C GLU A 295 -19.54 -7.50 -21.05
N ALA A 296 -19.37 -7.16 -19.77
CA ALA A 296 -18.04 -7.00 -19.20
C ALA A 296 -17.47 -8.34 -18.71
N ASP A 297 -16.36 -8.75 -19.29
CA ASP A 297 -15.61 -9.93 -18.82
C ASP A 297 -14.86 -9.64 -17.52
N LEU A 298 -14.41 -8.38 -17.35
CA LEU A 298 -13.53 -7.98 -16.25
C LEU A 298 -13.71 -6.50 -15.90
N ILE A 299 -13.76 -6.17 -14.62
CA ILE A 299 -13.74 -4.80 -14.13
C ILE A 299 -12.48 -4.61 -13.27
N ILE A 300 -11.64 -3.64 -13.63
CA ILE A 300 -10.40 -3.31 -12.92
C ILE A 300 -10.53 -1.91 -12.31
N ALA A 301 -10.11 -1.76 -11.05
CA ALA A 301 -10.04 -0.47 -10.37
C ALA A 301 -8.65 -0.28 -9.76
N THR A 302 -8.07 0.93 -9.90
CA THR A 302 -6.82 1.31 -9.20
C THR A 302 -7.09 2.47 -8.25
N ASP A 303 -6.35 2.52 -7.12
CA ASP A 303 -6.45 3.65 -6.19
C ASP A 303 -5.69 4.89 -6.71
N PRO A 304 -5.85 6.07 -6.07
CA PRO A 304 -5.33 7.32 -6.62
C PRO A 304 -3.84 7.38 -6.91
N ASP A 305 -2.99 6.71 -6.15
CA ASP A 305 -1.54 6.63 -6.38
C ASP A 305 -1.13 5.34 -7.11
N CYS A 306 -2.12 4.56 -7.54
CA CYS A 306 -1.99 3.38 -8.41
C CYS A 306 -0.96 2.35 -7.89
N ASP A 307 -0.88 2.18 -6.56
CA ASP A 307 -0.10 1.11 -5.94
C ASP A 307 -0.97 -0.13 -5.64
N ARG A 308 -2.31 -0.01 -5.78
CA ARG A 308 -3.27 -1.09 -5.59
C ARG A 308 -4.16 -1.28 -6.79
N VAL A 309 -4.57 -2.54 -7.01
CA VAL A 309 -5.53 -2.90 -8.04
C VAL A 309 -6.53 -3.91 -7.51
N GLY A 310 -7.79 -3.65 -7.73
CA GLY A 310 -8.88 -4.55 -7.39
C GLY A 310 -9.64 -5.00 -8.63
N VAL A 311 -10.37 -6.10 -8.47
CA VAL A 311 -11.14 -6.76 -9.52
C VAL A 311 -12.58 -6.93 -9.07
N ALA A 312 -13.50 -6.58 -9.97
CA ALA A 312 -14.90 -6.96 -9.87
C ALA A 312 -15.33 -7.72 -11.12
N MET A 313 -16.37 -8.51 -10.97
CA MET A 313 -16.95 -9.31 -12.05
C MET A 313 -18.41 -9.61 -11.77
N TYR A 314 -19.11 -10.08 -12.80
CA TYR A 314 -20.41 -10.74 -12.65
C TYR A 314 -20.18 -12.24 -12.47
N PHE A 315 -20.79 -12.78 -11.42
CA PHE A 315 -20.80 -14.20 -11.14
C PHE A 315 -22.24 -14.65 -10.98
N ASP A 316 -22.72 -15.52 -11.87
CA ASP A 316 -24.14 -15.93 -11.93
C ASP A 316 -25.13 -14.74 -11.89
N GLY A 317 -24.80 -13.66 -12.63
CA GLY A 317 -25.58 -12.42 -12.65
C GLY A 317 -25.45 -11.55 -11.39
N VAL A 318 -24.64 -11.93 -10.41
CA VAL A 318 -24.41 -11.19 -9.17
C VAL A 318 -23.08 -10.41 -9.24
N LYS A 319 -23.13 -9.12 -8.91
CA LYS A 319 -21.95 -8.25 -8.80
C LYS A 319 -21.09 -8.69 -7.62
N ARG A 320 -19.84 -9.09 -7.88
CA ARG A 320 -18.88 -9.47 -6.85
C ARG A 320 -17.55 -8.72 -7.03
N ILE A 321 -16.92 -8.39 -5.92
CA ILE A 321 -15.52 -7.97 -5.88
C ILE A 321 -14.68 -9.15 -5.34
N LEU A 322 -13.53 -9.38 -5.93
CA LEU A 322 -12.56 -10.32 -5.38
C LEU A 322 -11.80 -9.63 -4.24
N THR A 323 -11.52 -10.37 -3.18
CA THR A 323 -10.63 -9.89 -2.11
C THR A 323 -9.19 -9.83 -2.61
N GLY A 324 -8.34 -9.02 -1.96
CA GLY A 324 -6.92 -8.96 -2.30
C GLY A 324 -6.22 -10.32 -2.21
N ASN A 325 -6.61 -11.14 -1.22
CA ASN A 325 -6.14 -12.52 -1.12
C ASN A 325 -6.58 -13.40 -2.30
N GLN A 326 -7.83 -13.29 -2.74
CA GLN A 326 -8.34 -14.07 -3.88
C GLN A 326 -7.64 -13.70 -5.18
N ILE A 327 -7.39 -12.40 -5.41
CA ILE A 327 -6.62 -11.94 -6.58
C ILE A 327 -5.19 -12.46 -6.51
N ALA A 328 -4.56 -12.40 -5.32
CA ALA A 328 -3.19 -12.86 -5.13
C ALA A 328 -3.02 -14.36 -5.43
N ILE A 329 -3.91 -15.21 -4.89
CA ILE A 329 -3.83 -16.65 -5.15
C ILE A 329 -4.13 -17.01 -6.61
N LEU A 330 -5.04 -16.30 -7.27
CA LEU A 330 -5.31 -16.47 -8.71
C LEU A 330 -4.08 -16.09 -9.54
N LEU A 331 -3.47 -14.94 -9.27
CA LEU A 331 -2.26 -14.48 -9.98
C LEU A 331 -1.08 -15.41 -9.75
N PHE A 332 -0.87 -15.82 -8.50
CA PHE A 332 0.26 -16.68 -8.15
C PHE A 332 0.10 -18.09 -8.74
N ASP A 333 -1.10 -18.66 -8.65
CA ASP A 333 -1.42 -19.93 -9.28
C ASP A 333 -1.24 -19.85 -10.80
N PHE A 334 -1.66 -18.76 -11.43
CA PHE A 334 -1.44 -18.54 -12.87
C PHE A 334 0.05 -18.50 -13.22
N ILE A 335 0.86 -17.71 -12.49
CA ILE A 335 2.31 -17.63 -12.70
C ILE A 335 2.97 -19.01 -12.53
N CYS A 336 2.61 -19.75 -11.48
CA CYS A 336 3.16 -21.08 -11.21
C CYS A 336 2.84 -22.08 -12.33
N ASN A 337 1.58 -22.10 -12.80
CA ASN A 337 1.16 -23.02 -13.86
C ASN A 337 1.84 -22.70 -15.20
N ILE A 338 2.03 -21.43 -15.54
CA ILE A 338 2.78 -21.04 -16.76
C ILE A 338 4.24 -21.47 -16.63
N LYS A 339 4.89 -21.23 -15.50
CA LYS A 339 6.30 -21.62 -15.27
C LYS A 339 6.49 -23.14 -15.21
N GLN A 340 5.55 -23.92 -14.68
CA GLN A 340 5.64 -25.39 -14.65
C GLN A 340 5.65 -26.01 -16.04
N ASN A 341 4.91 -25.44 -16.97
CA ASN A 341 4.97 -25.86 -18.37
C ASN A 341 6.35 -25.59 -19.02
N GLN A 342 7.19 -24.76 -18.39
CA GLN A 342 8.57 -24.44 -18.81
C GLN A 342 9.60 -25.42 -18.25
N SER A 343 9.40 -25.93 -17.02
CA SER A 343 10.40 -26.72 -16.26
C SER A 343 10.71 -28.09 -16.88
N TYR A 344 9.94 -28.56 -17.84
CA TYR A 344 10.27 -29.78 -18.58
C TYR A 344 11.48 -29.63 -19.53
N ASN A 345 12.04 -28.41 -19.69
CA ASN A 345 13.12 -28.14 -20.66
C ASN A 345 14.45 -27.61 -20.06
N CYS A 346 14.61 -27.46 -18.76
CA CYS A 346 15.84 -26.92 -18.17
C CYS A 346 16.40 -27.79 -17.03
N ASN A 347 17.27 -28.73 -17.42
CA ASN A 347 18.27 -29.28 -16.52
C ASN A 347 19.53 -28.43 -16.69
N ASP A 348 19.88 -27.60 -15.72
CA ASP A 348 21.26 -27.21 -15.35
C ASP A 348 21.23 -26.01 -14.40
N ILE A 349 21.41 -26.25 -13.09
CA ILE A 349 21.83 -25.20 -12.15
C ILE A 349 22.99 -25.75 -11.33
N SER A 350 24.17 -25.15 -11.55
CA SER A 350 25.42 -25.46 -10.88
C SER A 350 25.53 -24.72 -9.52
N ASP A 351 26.16 -25.41 -8.60
CA ASP A 351 26.52 -25.07 -7.22
C ASP A 351 26.98 -23.65 -6.95
N TYR A 352 26.32 -22.97 -6.00
CA TYR A 352 26.89 -21.87 -5.23
C TYR A 352 26.70 -22.11 -3.72
N ASP A 353 27.82 -22.02 -2.99
CA ASP A 353 27.93 -22.22 -1.55
C ASP A 353 27.66 -20.87 -0.85
N THR A 354 26.58 -20.74 -0.09
CA THR A 354 26.31 -19.56 0.74
C THR A 354 26.05 -20.01 2.18
N ASN A 355 26.95 -19.59 3.08
CA ASN A 355 26.90 -19.83 4.51
C ASN A 355 25.87 -18.97 5.28
N ASP A 356 24.85 -18.46 4.63
CA ASP A 356 23.76 -17.71 5.27
C ASP A 356 22.43 -18.46 5.07
N ASN A 357 21.80 -18.84 6.18
CA ASN A 357 20.52 -19.57 6.26
C ASN A 357 19.29 -18.79 5.73
N MET A 358 19.45 -17.93 4.71
CA MET A 358 18.35 -17.06 4.25
C MET A 358 17.43 -17.71 3.22
N LEU A 359 17.89 -18.68 2.41
CA LEU A 359 17.08 -19.31 1.35
C LEU A 359 17.45 -20.79 1.19
N LYS A 360 16.46 -21.65 0.92
CA LYS A 360 16.70 -23.06 0.57
C LYS A 360 17.44 -23.17 -0.76
N LYS A 361 18.47 -23.98 -0.81
CA LYS A 361 19.41 -24.15 -1.94
C LYS A 361 18.78 -24.78 -3.21
N GLU A 362 17.51 -25.23 -3.16
CA GLU A 362 16.87 -26.02 -4.23
C GLU A 362 15.44 -25.58 -4.55
N SER A 363 15.03 -24.34 -4.18
CA SER A 363 13.68 -23.87 -4.49
C SER A 363 13.58 -23.32 -5.92
N ASN A 364 12.39 -23.51 -6.57
CA ASN A 364 12.09 -22.96 -7.89
C ASN A 364 11.89 -21.45 -7.90
N GLY A 365 12.15 -20.77 -6.78
CA GLY A 365 12.09 -19.31 -6.62
C GLY A 365 11.55 -18.87 -5.28
N VAL A 366 11.42 -17.56 -5.12
CA VAL A 366 11.01 -16.90 -3.87
C VAL A 366 9.75 -16.07 -4.11
N ALA A 367 8.72 -16.32 -3.29
CA ALA A 367 7.53 -15.51 -3.24
C ALA A 367 7.36 -14.90 -1.84
N MET A 368 6.63 -13.77 -1.73
CA MET A 368 6.52 -13.04 -0.47
C MET A 368 5.08 -12.70 -0.13
N ARG A 369 4.72 -12.77 1.14
CA ARG A 369 3.45 -12.27 1.65
C ARG A 369 3.58 -11.60 3.01
N SER A 370 2.64 -10.71 3.33
CA SER A 370 2.55 -10.21 4.71
C SER A 370 2.05 -11.30 5.66
N VAL A 371 2.41 -11.21 6.94
CA VAL A 371 1.92 -12.14 7.98
C VAL A 371 0.41 -12.16 8.08
N VAL A 372 -0.27 -11.06 7.71
CA VAL A 372 -1.74 -10.93 7.74
C VAL A 372 -2.43 -11.30 6.43
N SER A 373 -1.69 -11.83 5.45
CA SER A 373 -2.24 -12.34 4.18
C SER A 373 -2.55 -13.83 4.27
N THR A 374 -3.34 -14.35 3.32
CA THR A 374 -3.84 -15.74 3.38
C THR A 374 -2.73 -16.79 3.36
N ALA A 375 -2.83 -17.78 4.25
CA ALA A 375 -1.92 -18.93 4.29
C ALA A 375 -2.17 -19.97 3.18
N LEU A 376 -3.26 -19.84 2.40
CA LEU A 376 -3.49 -20.66 1.20
C LEU A 376 -2.38 -20.45 0.17
N PHE A 377 -1.80 -19.25 0.15
CA PHE A 377 -0.62 -18.93 -0.68
C PHE A 377 0.56 -19.85 -0.40
N ASP A 378 0.84 -20.16 0.88
CA ASP A 378 1.94 -21.04 1.28
C ASP A 378 1.75 -22.47 0.71
N LYS A 379 0.50 -22.96 0.65
CA LYS A 379 0.19 -24.29 0.11
C LYS A 379 0.37 -24.36 -1.40
N ILE A 380 0.00 -23.28 -2.13
CA ILE A 380 0.25 -23.21 -3.56
C ILE A 380 1.76 -23.21 -3.81
N ALA A 381 2.51 -22.40 -3.05
CA ALA A 381 3.96 -22.33 -3.15
C ALA A 381 4.64 -23.68 -2.88
N GLU A 382 4.20 -24.38 -1.83
CA GLU A 382 4.71 -25.71 -1.47
C GLU A 382 4.49 -26.73 -2.62
N ALA A 383 3.32 -26.70 -3.27
CA ALA A 383 3.02 -27.59 -4.39
C ALA A 383 3.89 -27.32 -5.64
N HIS A 384 4.50 -26.15 -5.74
CA HIS A 384 5.36 -25.73 -6.85
C HIS A 384 6.84 -25.60 -6.44
N ASP A 385 7.21 -26.06 -5.23
CA ASP A 385 8.57 -25.97 -4.67
C ASP A 385 9.13 -24.54 -4.65
N ILE A 386 8.28 -23.57 -4.27
CA ILE A 386 8.62 -22.16 -4.15
C ILE A 386 8.73 -21.80 -2.67
N GLU A 387 9.81 -21.10 -2.29
CA GLU A 387 9.99 -20.61 -0.94
C GLU A 387 9.11 -19.39 -0.66
N VAL A 388 8.42 -19.36 0.49
CA VAL A 388 7.61 -18.23 0.94
C VAL A 388 8.28 -17.48 2.07
N VAL A 389 8.61 -16.22 1.79
CA VAL A 389 9.09 -15.28 2.81
C VAL A 389 7.91 -14.51 3.38
N LYS A 390 7.73 -14.60 4.72
CA LYS A 390 6.73 -13.84 5.45
C LYS A 390 7.34 -12.54 5.96
N THR A 391 6.66 -11.42 5.72
CA THR A 391 7.10 -10.11 6.19
C THR A 391 6.07 -9.48 7.12
N LEU A 392 6.49 -8.49 7.90
CA LEU A 392 5.55 -7.61 8.58
C LEU A 392 4.63 -6.89 7.58
N THR A 393 3.53 -6.33 8.09
CA THR A 393 2.61 -5.52 7.27
C THR A 393 3.29 -4.24 6.81
N GLY A 394 3.20 -3.97 5.53
CA GLY A 394 3.83 -2.84 4.84
C GLY A 394 4.82 -3.32 3.78
N PHE A 395 4.51 -3.04 2.53
CA PHE A 395 5.26 -3.54 1.36
C PHE A 395 6.76 -3.16 1.39
N LYS A 396 7.10 -2.13 2.16
CA LYS A 396 8.49 -1.72 2.42
C LYS A 396 9.39 -2.84 2.95
N TYR A 397 8.85 -3.78 3.73
CA TYR A 397 9.62 -4.93 4.22
C TYR A 397 9.90 -5.94 3.11
N MET A 398 8.94 -6.12 2.18
CA MET A 398 9.16 -6.93 0.98
C MET A 398 10.20 -6.26 0.08
N GLY A 399 10.06 -4.93 -0.17
CA GLY A 399 11.03 -4.16 -0.94
C GLY A 399 12.44 -4.23 -0.34
N GLN A 400 12.57 -4.12 0.99
CA GLN A 400 13.84 -4.27 1.69
C GLN A 400 14.42 -5.68 1.51
N PHE A 401 13.59 -6.72 1.60
CA PHE A 401 14.05 -8.09 1.38
C PHE A 401 14.51 -8.30 -0.07
N MET A 402 13.78 -7.77 -1.05
CA MET A 402 14.19 -7.80 -2.46
C MET A 402 15.54 -7.08 -2.69
N SER A 403 15.80 -5.96 -2.00
CA SER A 403 17.11 -5.29 -2.07
C SER A 403 18.24 -6.17 -1.52
N LYS A 404 17.99 -6.90 -0.44
CA LYS A 404 18.96 -7.90 0.08
C LYS A 404 19.17 -9.07 -0.89
N MET A 405 18.12 -9.53 -1.55
CA MET A 405 18.26 -10.55 -2.62
C MET A 405 19.12 -10.03 -3.77
N GLU A 406 18.94 -8.77 -4.17
CA GLU A 406 19.73 -8.16 -5.23
C GLU A 406 21.22 -8.02 -4.84
N GLU A 407 21.50 -7.57 -3.62
CA GLU A 407 22.86 -7.51 -3.05
C GLU A 407 23.55 -8.88 -3.01
N ALA A 408 22.75 -9.94 -2.76
CA ALA A 408 23.21 -11.33 -2.77
C ALA A 408 23.30 -11.93 -4.18
N GLY A 409 22.89 -11.22 -5.25
CA GLY A 409 22.83 -11.76 -6.61
C GLY A 409 21.70 -12.77 -6.85
N LEU A 410 20.65 -12.74 -6.02
CA LEU A 410 19.54 -13.71 -6.03
C LEU A 410 18.21 -13.11 -6.50
N ILE A 411 18.22 -11.87 -7.01
CA ILE A 411 16.97 -11.18 -7.38
C ILE A 411 16.21 -11.87 -8.51
N ASP A 412 16.89 -12.60 -9.38
CA ASP A 412 16.28 -13.37 -10.48
C ASP A 412 15.40 -14.53 -9.98
N ASN A 413 15.58 -14.95 -8.71
CA ASN A 413 14.72 -15.94 -8.06
C ASN A 413 13.40 -15.34 -7.56
N PHE A 414 13.23 -14.01 -7.56
CA PHE A 414 11.97 -13.37 -7.16
C PHE A 414 10.86 -13.67 -8.17
N ILE A 415 9.71 -14.14 -7.67
CA ILE A 415 8.54 -14.48 -8.49
C ILE A 415 7.39 -13.52 -8.27
N PHE A 416 6.98 -13.33 -7.01
CA PHE A 416 5.77 -12.59 -6.68
C PHE A 416 5.76 -12.14 -5.22
N ALA A 417 5.18 -10.97 -4.98
CA ALA A 417 4.94 -10.47 -3.64
C ALA A 417 3.55 -9.83 -3.54
N PHE A 418 2.88 -9.96 -2.37
CA PHE A 418 1.58 -9.33 -2.18
C PHE A 418 1.23 -9.01 -0.73
N GLU A 419 0.32 -8.06 -0.58
CA GLU A 419 -0.44 -7.76 0.63
C GLU A 419 -1.94 -7.95 0.39
N GLU A 420 -2.67 -8.40 1.41
CA GLU A 420 -4.12 -8.65 1.38
C GLU A 420 -4.95 -7.41 0.99
N SER A 421 -4.35 -6.24 1.11
CA SER A 421 -4.95 -4.94 0.79
C SER A 421 -4.80 -4.53 -0.68
N ASN A 422 -4.88 -5.50 -1.59
CA ASN A 422 -4.85 -5.31 -3.04
C ASN A 422 -3.51 -4.79 -3.62
N GLY A 423 -2.41 -5.02 -2.94
CA GLY A 423 -1.07 -4.65 -3.39
C GLY A 423 -0.28 -5.86 -3.90
N TYR A 424 0.22 -5.80 -5.14
CA TYR A 424 0.92 -6.89 -5.80
C TYR A 424 2.19 -6.40 -6.48
N LEU A 425 3.19 -7.28 -6.60
CA LEU A 425 4.42 -7.04 -7.33
C LEU A 425 4.95 -8.34 -7.93
N PHE A 426 5.35 -8.30 -9.20
CA PHE A 426 6.07 -9.37 -9.89
C PHE A 426 7.27 -8.84 -10.71
N ASN A 427 7.41 -7.52 -10.81
CA ASN A 427 8.53 -6.87 -11.48
C ASN A 427 9.71 -6.69 -10.52
N SER A 428 10.81 -7.41 -10.73
CA SER A 428 12.01 -7.36 -9.90
C SER A 428 12.79 -6.02 -9.96
N GLU A 429 12.48 -5.14 -10.91
CA GLU A 429 13.06 -3.80 -10.99
C GLU A 429 12.40 -2.79 -10.04
N LEU A 430 11.28 -3.15 -9.41
CA LEU A 430 10.55 -2.32 -8.45
C LEU A 430 10.77 -2.78 -7.01
N ARG A 431 10.41 -1.90 -6.05
CA ARG A 431 10.50 -2.20 -4.60
C ARG A 431 9.25 -1.77 -3.83
N ASP A 432 8.18 -1.43 -4.54
CA ASP A 432 6.84 -1.19 -3.97
C ASP A 432 5.79 -1.80 -4.91
N LYS A 433 4.55 -1.87 -4.43
CA LYS A 433 3.40 -2.39 -5.15
C LYS A 433 3.23 -1.73 -6.52
N ASP A 434 2.87 -2.53 -7.51
CA ASP A 434 2.67 -2.07 -8.88
C ASP A 434 1.23 -2.34 -9.36
N GLY A 435 0.35 -1.34 -9.23
CA GLY A 435 -1.02 -1.42 -9.74
C GLY A 435 -1.10 -1.42 -11.27
N VAL A 436 -0.09 -0.89 -11.97
CA VAL A 436 -0.04 -0.88 -13.44
C VAL A 436 0.28 -2.27 -13.97
N GLY A 437 1.38 -2.85 -13.52
CA GLY A 437 1.77 -4.20 -13.93
C GLY A 437 0.74 -5.25 -13.51
N ALA A 438 0.23 -5.15 -12.27
CA ALA A 438 -0.78 -6.09 -11.79
C ALA A 438 -2.09 -6.00 -12.59
N ALA A 439 -2.54 -4.80 -13.00
CA ALA A 439 -3.72 -4.65 -13.87
C ALA A 439 -3.53 -5.39 -15.21
N VAL A 440 -2.35 -5.28 -15.79
CA VAL A 440 -1.99 -6.00 -17.03
C VAL A 440 -2.00 -7.51 -16.80
N LEU A 441 -1.31 -7.99 -15.76
CA LEU A 441 -1.21 -9.42 -15.50
C LEU A 441 -2.58 -10.05 -15.18
N ILE A 442 -3.47 -9.31 -14.51
CA ILE A 442 -4.87 -9.69 -14.27
C ILE A 442 -5.62 -9.85 -15.62
N ALA A 443 -5.44 -8.91 -16.54
CA ALA A 443 -6.09 -8.98 -17.85
C ALA A 443 -5.55 -10.18 -18.68
N GLU A 444 -4.24 -10.42 -18.66
CA GLU A 444 -3.60 -11.57 -19.33
C GLU A 444 -4.12 -12.90 -18.73
N MET A 445 -4.17 -13.01 -17.42
CA MET A 445 -4.72 -14.19 -16.73
C MET A 445 -6.19 -14.44 -17.11
N ALA A 446 -7.01 -13.39 -17.14
CA ALA A 446 -8.43 -13.50 -17.48
C ALA A 446 -8.61 -13.95 -18.96
N ALA A 447 -7.82 -13.39 -19.87
CA ALA A 447 -7.83 -13.77 -21.29
C ALA A 447 -7.39 -15.23 -21.48
N TYR A 448 -6.33 -15.65 -20.78
CA TYR A 448 -5.86 -17.04 -20.82
C TYR A 448 -6.95 -18.01 -20.36
N TYR A 449 -7.53 -17.80 -19.18
CA TYR A 449 -8.56 -18.72 -18.68
C TYR A 449 -9.83 -18.70 -19.54
N LYS A 450 -10.26 -17.55 -20.04
CA LYS A 450 -11.38 -17.46 -20.98
C LYS A 450 -11.12 -18.29 -22.24
N SER A 451 -9.90 -18.28 -22.80
CA SER A 451 -9.54 -19.02 -24.02
C SER A 451 -9.63 -20.53 -23.86
N ILE A 452 -9.46 -21.04 -22.64
CA ILE A 452 -9.62 -22.46 -22.31
C ILE A 452 -10.98 -22.79 -21.72
N GLY A 453 -11.94 -21.85 -21.80
CA GLY A 453 -13.33 -22.04 -21.38
C GLY A 453 -13.53 -22.08 -19.87
N ILE A 454 -12.64 -21.43 -19.08
CA ILE A 454 -12.70 -21.39 -17.61
C ILE A 454 -12.83 -19.93 -17.16
N SER A 455 -13.83 -19.62 -16.35
CA SER A 455 -13.94 -18.32 -15.70
C SER A 455 -12.95 -18.20 -14.52
N LEU A 456 -12.62 -16.97 -14.13
CA LEU A 456 -11.77 -16.73 -12.93
C LEU A 456 -12.42 -17.30 -11.66
N SER A 457 -13.74 -17.31 -11.60
CA SER A 457 -14.49 -17.91 -10.48
C SER A 457 -14.31 -19.43 -10.42
N GLU A 458 -14.51 -20.12 -11.55
CA GLU A 458 -14.29 -21.56 -11.64
C GLU A 458 -12.82 -21.93 -11.34
N ARG A 459 -11.87 -21.07 -11.76
CA ARG A 459 -10.46 -21.28 -11.40
C ARG A 459 -10.24 -21.15 -9.89
N LEU A 460 -10.84 -20.15 -9.26
CA LEU A 460 -10.77 -19.97 -7.82
C LEU A 460 -11.36 -21.16 -7.07
N ASP A 461 -12.51 -21.68 -7.51
CA ASP A 461 -13.12 -22.88 -6.92
C ASP A 461 -12.19 -24.10 -7.08
N LYS A 462 -11.56 -24.28 -8.24
CA LYS A 462 -10.56 -25.35 -8.45
C LYS A 462 -9.34 -25.22 -7.53
N ILE A 463 -8.87 -23.98 -7.25
CA ILE A 463 -7.80 -23.74 -6.29
C ILE A 463 -8.25 -24.19 -4.90
N TYR A 464 -9.48 -23.85 -4.51
CA TYR A 464 -10.04 -24.29 -3.22
C TYR A 464 -10.22 -25.80 -3.12
N ASP A 465 -10.61 -26.47 -4.21
CA ASP A 465 -10.72 -27.93 -4.27
C ASP A 465 -9.34 -28.61 -4.13
N LEU A 466 -8.30 -28.05 -4.75
CA LEU A 466 -6.95 -28.62 -4.72
C LEU A 466 -6.24 -28.43 -3.37
N TYR A 467 -6.33 -27.22 -2.81
CA TYR A 467 -5.52 -26.82 -1.65
C TYR A 467 -6.33 -26.64 -0.37
N GLY A 468 -7.65 -26.81 -0.44
CA GLY A 468 -8.60 -26.66 0.65
C GLY A 468 -9.26 -25.27 0.63
N GLN A 469 -10.53 -25.25 1.09
CA GLN A 469 -11.27 -23.98 1.22
C GLN A 469 -10.64 -23.12 2.32
N TYR A 470 -10.39 -21.86 2.00
CA TYR A 470 -9.93 -20.85 2.94
C TYR A 470 -10.89 -19.68 2.94
N HIS A 471 -11.51 -19.44 4.07
CA HIS A 471 -12.35 -18.26 4.30
C HIS A 471 -11.48 -17.16 4.90
N ASP A 472 -11.42 -16.03 4.22
CA ASP A 472 -10.70 -14.86 4.66
C ASP A 472 -11.70 -13.79 5.06
N LYS A 473 -11.63 -13.30 6.30
CA LYS A 473 -12.44 -12.19 6.76
C LYS A 473 -11.61 -11.22 7.58
N THR A 474 -11.63 -9.96 7.19
CA THR A 474 -11.03 -8.88 7.97
C THR A 474 -12.12 -8.02 8.59
N LYS A 475 -12.05 -7.80 9.89
CA LYS A 475 -12.93 -6.90 10.62
C LYS A 475 -12.16 -5.72 11.18
N ASN A 476 -12.70 -4.53 10.97
CA ASN A 476 -12.12 -3.28 11.45
C ASN A 476 -12.97 -2.73 12.57
N TYR A 477 -12.34 -2.43 13.71
CA TYR A 477 -12.96 -1.77 14.87
C TYR A 477 -12.35 -0.38 14.99
N VAL A 478 -13.18 0.66 14.87
CA VAL A 478 -12.75 2.06 14.87
C VAL A 478 -13.14 2.68 16.21
N PHE A 479 -12.17 3.30 16.85
CA PHE A 479 -12.34 4.01 18.12
C PHE A 479 -12.13 5.50 17.90
N LYS A 480 -12.72 6.35 18.74
CA LYS A 480 -12.64 7.81 18.55
C LYS A 480 -11.80 8.46 19.63
N GLY A 481 -11.07 9.49 19.24
CA GLY A 481 -10.34 10.35 20.16
C GLY A 481 -9.10 9.72 20.81
N VAL A 482 -8.57 10.38 21.82
CA VAL A 482 -7.41 9.93 22.59
C VAL A 482 -7.73 8.67 23.39
N GLU A 483 -8.92 8.59 23.96
CA GLU A 483 -9.43 7.40 24.68
C GLU A 483 -9.42 6.15 23.79
N GLY A 484 -9.62 6.33 22.47
CA GLY A 484 -9.58 5.23 21.52
C GLY A 484 -8.24 4.50 21.46
N SER A 485 -7.13 5.18 21.64
CA SER A 485 -5.81 4.56 21.70
C SER A 485 -5.62 3.72 22.96
N GLU A 486 -6.05 4.22 24.11
CA GLU A 486 -5.98 3.51 25.38
C GLU A 486 -6.86 2.25 25.38
N ILE A 487 -8.05 2.34 24.78
CA ILE A 487 -8.95 1.19 24.58
C ILE A 487 -8.26 0.13 23.73
N ILE A 488 -7.62 0.51 22.62
CA ILE A 488 -6.90 -0.41 21.75
C ILE A 488 -5.77 -1.10 22.50
N ASP A 489 -4.98 -0.37 23.28
CA ASP A 489 -3.87 -0.91 24.08
C ASP A 489 -4.39 -1.90 25.13
N GLY A 490 -5.52 -1.59 25.78
CA GLY A 490 -6.20 -2.50 26.69
C GLY A 490 -6.65 -3.80 26.01
N ILE A 491 -7.26 -3.70 24.82
CA ILE A 491 -7.71 -4.87 24.04
C ILE A 491 -6.52 -5.74 23.64
N ILE A 492 -5.45 -5.14 23.09
CA ILE A 492 -4.24 -5.87 22.69
C ILE A 492 -3.61 -6.58 23.89
N SER A 493 -3.51 -5.88 25.02
CA SER A 493 -2.99 -6.45 26.27
C SER A 493 -3.84 -7.63 26.73
N TYR A 494 -5.17 -7.54 26.59
CA TYR A 494 -6.07 -8.64 26.91
C TYR A 494 -5.78 -9.87 26.03
N PHE A 495 -5.71 -9.72 24.70
CA PHE A 495 -5.37 -10.82 23.79
C PHE A 495 -3.97 -11.38 24.08
N ARG A 496 -3.03 -10.53 24.44
CA ARG A 496 -1.65 -10.90 24.76
C ARG A 496 -1.54 -11.74 26.02
N PHE A 497 -2.25 -11.42 27.08
CA PHE A 497 -2.02 -12.02 28.40
C PHE A 497 -3.16 -12.90 28.92
N ASN A 498 -4.40 -12.71 28.43
CA ASN A 498 -5.58 -13.38 29.00
C ASN A 498 -6.09 -14.56 28.16
N ILE A 499 -5.79 -14.59 26.86
CA ILE A 499 -6.19 -15.76 26.03
C ILE A 499 -5.22 -16.91 26.29
N LYS A 500 -5.78 -17.99 26.89
CA LYS A 500 -5.04 -19.20 27.26
C LYS A 500 -5.86 -20.43 26.84
N GLY A 501 -5.31 -21.23 25.93
CA GLY A 501 -5.81 -22.56 25.59
C GLY A 501 -7.00 -22.62 24.66
N PHE A 502 -8.00 -21.71 24.74
CA PHE A 502 -9.20 -21.74 23.90
C PHE A 502 -9.62 -20.34 23.46
N LEU A 503 -10.20 -20.26 22.25
CA LEU A 503 -10.81 -19.07 21.69
C LEU A 503 -12.04 -19.49 20.85
N GLY A 504 -13.23 -18.94 21.15
CA GLY A 504 -14.48 -19.37 20.50
C GLY A 504 -14.83 -20.85 20.75
N GLY A 505 -14.33 -21.42 21.84
CA GLY A 505 -14.46 -22.85 22.14
C GLY A 505 -13.55 -23.75 21.30
N ILE A 506 -12.61 -23.17 20.53
CA ILE A 506 -11.62 -23.88 19.72
C ILE A 506 -10.27 -23.79 20.44
N GLU A 507 -9.54 -24.91 20.48
CA GLU A 507 -8.24 -24.97 21.13
C GLU A 507 -7.20 -24.14 20.38
N VAL A 508 -6.45 -23.33 21.13
CA VAL A 508 -5.29 -22.57 20.65
C VAL A 508 -4.08 -23.52 20.68
N LEU A 509 -3.57 -23.87 19.51
CA LEU A 509 -2.41 -24.77 19.36
C LEU A 509 -1.09 -24.00 19.55
N GLU A 510 -1.03 -22.77 19.03
CA GLU A 510 0.14 -21.93 19.08
C GLU A 510 -0.29 -20.46 19.15
N LYS A 511 0.46 -19.67 19.90
CA LYS A 511 0.34 -18.22 19.96
C LYS A 511 1.68 -17.61 19.64
N ILE A 512 1.72 -16.78 18.61
CA ILE A 512 2.90 -16.03 18.19
C ILE A 512 2.65 -14.56 18.53
N ASP A 513 3.52 -13.98 19.33
CA ASP A 513 3.51 -12.57 19.67
C ASP A 513 4.71 -11.90 19.01
N TYR A 514 4.47 -11.24 17.89
CA TYR A 514 5.52 -10.62 17.11
C TYR A 514 6.23 -9.45 17.82
N LEU A 515 5.68 -8.95 18.93
CA LEU A 515 6.36 -7.93 19.74
C LEU A 515 7.60 -8.48 20.46
N TYR A 516 7.60 -9.79 20.76
CA TYR A 516 8.65 -10.49 21.49
C TYR A 516 9.33 -11.57 20.65
N ASP A 517 9.08 -11.57 19.34
CA ASP A 517 9.72 -12.53 18.43
C ASP A 517 11.23 -12.19 18.34
N GLU A 518 12.09 -13.13 18.69
CA GLU A 518 13.54 -13.01 18.59
C GLU A 518 14.03 -13.05 17.12
N GLY A 519 13.11 -13.31 16.17
CA GLY A 519 13.35 -13.18 14.74
C GLY A 519 13.37 -11.72 14.26
N ASN A 520 13.46 -11.53 12.97
CA ASN A 520 13.51 -10.20 12.33
C ASN A 520 12.15 -9.48 12.26
N LEU A 521 11.07 -10.06 12.80
CA LEU A 521 9.70 -9.54 12.71
C LEU A 521 9.25 -8.99 14.07
N CYS A 522 9.50 -7.69 14.31
CA CYS A 522 9.06 -7.01 15.53
C CYS A 522 7.97 -5.99 15.22
N ASP A 523 6.71 -6.31 15.57
CA ASP A 523 5.56 -5.39 15.47
C ASP A 523 4.48 -5.79 16.51
N ASN A 524 3.57 -4.88 16.82
CA ASN A 524 2.47 -5.13 17.76
C ASN A 524 1.36 -5.98 17.13
N ILE A 525 1.69 -7.22 16.80
CA ILE A 525 0.81 -8.22 16.17
C ILE A 525 0.75 -9.47 17.04
N ILE A 526 -0.43 -10.07 17.17
CA ILE A 526 -0.63 -11.34 17.85
C ILE A 526 -1.33 -12.30 16.90
N GLU A 527 -0.73 -13.46 16.67
CA GLU A 527 -1.32 -14.55 15.87
C GLU A 527 -1.68 -15.74 16.77
N PHE A 528 -2.88 -16.27 16.59
CA PHE A 528 -3.34 -17.50 17.21
C PHE A 528 -3.57 -18.55 16.13
N LYS A 529 -2.82 -19.65 16.18
CA LYS A 529 -3.11 -20.84 15.37
C LYS A 529 -4.04 -21.74 16.15
N LEU A 530 -5.16 -22.07 15.56
CA LEU A 530 -6.24 -22.79 16.20
C LEU A 530 -6.31 -24.22 15.67
N ARG A 531 -6.85 -25.14 16.47
CA ARG A 531 -7.17 -26.48 16.00
C ARG A 531 -8.08 -26.37 14.77
N ASP A 532 -7.98 -27.30 13.83
CA ASP A 532 -8.72 -27.29 12.57
C ASP A 532 -8.27 -26.21 11.56
N HIS A 533 -7.01 -25.81 11.64
CA HIS A 533 -6.35 -24.87 10.70
C HIS A 533 -6.95 -23.46 10.67
N GLY A 534 -7.63 -23.03 11.73
CA GLY A 534 -8.05 -21.63 11.89
C GLY A 534 -6.88 -20.75 12.33
N ILE A 535 -6.87 -19.49 11.85
CA ILE A 535 -5.90 -18.49 12.30
C ILE A 535 -6.69 -17.21 12.64
N LEU A 536 -6.40 -16.64 13.81
CA LEU A 536 -6.81 -15.30 14.21
C LEU A 536 -5.57 -14.42 14.34
N ILE A 537 -5.57 -13.26 13.69
CA ILE A 537 -4.53 -12.25 13.88
C ILE A 537 -5.18 -10.97 14.39
N ILE A 538 -4.63 -10.41 15.46
CA ILE A 538 -5.06 -9.12 16.03
C ILE A 538 -3.92 -8.12 15.87
N ARG A 539 -4.24 -6.95 15.30
CA ARG A 539 -3.26 -5.89 15.01
C ARG A 539 -3.87 -4.49 15.17
N PRO A 540 -3.26 -3.59 15.94
CA PRO A 540 -3.62 -2.17 15.91
C PRO A 540 -3.14 -1.52 14.60
N SER A 541 -3.82 -0.48 14.16
CA SER A 541 -3.35 0.34 13.05
C SER A 541 -2.28 1.32 13.54
N GLY A 542 -1.16 1.43 12.83
CA GLY A 542 -0.12 2.40 13.17
C GLY A 542 -0.46 3.86 12.84
N THR A 543 -1.54 4.12 12.10
CA THR A 543 -1.85 5.46 11.56
C THR A 543 -3.23 5.99 11.95
N GLU A 544 -4.11 5.14 12.45
CA GLU A 544 -5.49 5.47 12.79
C GLU A 544 -5.88 4.76 14.11
N PRO A 545 -6.76 5.32 14.94
CA PRO A 545 -7.27 4.64 16.13
C PRO A 545 -8.22 3.49 15.73
N LYS A 546 -7.63 2.43 15.22
CA LYS A 546 -8.32 1.29 14.63
C LYS A 546 -7.61 -0.01 15.03
N LEU A 547 -8.40 -1.01 15.39
CA LEU A 547 -7.95 -2.38 15.58
C LEU A 547 -8.44 -3.23 14.40
N LYS A 548 -7.58 -4.07 13.87
CA LYS A 548 -7.91 -5.05 12.83
C LYS A 548 -7.86 -6.45 13.41
N ALA A 549 -8.89 -7.24 13.12
CA ALA A 549 -8.92 -8.67 13.37
C ALA A 549 -9.06 -9.42 12.04
N TYR A 550 -8.14 -10.33 11.78
CA TYR A 550 -8.10 -11.16 10.58
C TYR A 550 -8.45 -12.59 10.97
N PHE A 551 -9.44 -13.13 10.31
CA PHE A 551 -9.96 -14.48 10.53
C PHE A 551 -9.68 -15.30 9.27
N PHE A 552 -8.85 -16.33 9.40
CA PHE A 552 -8.54 -17.25 8.31
C PHE A 552 -8.87 -18.68 8.73
N GLY A 553 -9.27 -19.50 7.77
CA GLY A 553 -9.46 -20.93 8.02
C GLY A 553 -10.36 -21.64 7.03
N ASN A 554 -10.33 -22.96 7.10
CA ASN A 554 -11.14 -23.85 6.27
C ASN A 554 -12.52 -24.18 6.88
N LYS A 555 -12.84 -23.61 8.05
CA LYS A 555 -14.12 -23.79 8.76
C LYS A 555 -14.75 -22.45 9.11
N ASP A 556 -16.00 -22.53 9.56
CA ASP A 556 -16.79 -21.39 10.00
C ASP A 556 -16.13 -20.62 11.16
N THR A 557 -15.68 -19.43 10.87
CA THR A 557 -15.01 -18.53 11.84
C THR A 557 -15.98 -17.78 12.76
N ARG A 558 -17.32 -17.94 12.61
CA ARG A 558 -18.34 -17.16 13.34
C ARG A 558 -18.24 -17.26 14.85
N LYS A 559 -17.83 -18.41 15.40
CA LYS A 559 -17.65 -18.57 16.86
C LYS A 559 -16.47 -17.75 17.37
N ILE A 560 -15.34 -17.77 16.65
CA ILE A 560 -14.16 -16.98 16.99
C ILE A 560 -14.50 -15.50 16.87
N GLU A 561 -15.16 -15.10 15.80
CA GLU A 561 -15.61 -13.72 15.58
C GLU A 561 -16.55 -13.23 16.70
N SER A 562 -17.49 -14.07 17.13
CA SER A 562 -18.41 -13.75 18.22
C SER A 562 -17.69 -13.50 19.55
N GLU A 563 -16.68 -14.31 19.87
CA GLU A 563 -15.88 -14.10 21.09
C GLU A 563 -14.99 -12.87 20.99
N VAL A 564 -14.34 -12.64 19.84
CA VAL A 564 -13.56 -11.42 19.59
C VAL A 564 -14.43 -10.17 19.77
N ASN A 565 -15.66 -10.19 19.20
CA ASN A 565 -16.60 -9.09 19.40
C ASN A 565 -16.96 -8.90 20.88
N ALA A 566 -17.29 -9.97 21.60
CA ALA A 566 -17.63 -9.90 23.01
C ALA A 566 -16.49 -9.37 23.89
N ILE A 567 -15.23 -9.68 23.53
CA ILE A 567 -14.05 -9.13 24.20
C ILE A 567 -13.98 -7.61 23.94
N ILE A 568 -14.08 -7.19 22.67
CA ILE A 568 -13.97 -5.77 22.28
C ILE A 568 -15.10 -4.94 22.89
N ASP A 569 -16.31 -5.47 22.92
CA ASP A 569 -17.49 -4.78 23.49
C ASP A 569 -17.34 -4.53 24.99
N LYS A 570 -16.62 -5.37 25.74
CA LYS A 570 -16.30 -5.12 27.15
C LYS A 570 -15.45 -3.87 27.36
N PHE A 571 -14.56 -3.57 26.43
CA PHE A 571 -13.70 -2.37 26.51
C PHE A 571 -14.40 -1.10 26.02
N ASN A 572 -15.41 -1.24 25.13
CA ASN A 572 -16.21 -0.12 24.66
C ASN A 572 -17.27 0.37 25.68
N ASN A 573 -17.69 -0.50 26.60
CA ASN A 573 -18.77 -0.23 27.55
C ASN A 573 -18.26 0.17 28.96
N ASN A 574 -16.96 0.16 29.17
CA ASN A 574 -16.30 0.65 30.40
C ASN A 574 -15.65 2.00 30.14
#